data_15953f16110988e76af2f1d244b8f161
#
_entry.id   15953f16110988e76af2f1d244b8f161
#
_cell.length_a   1.000
_cell.length_b   1.000
_cell.length_c   1.000
_cell.angle_alpha   90.00
_cell.angle_beta   90.00
_cell.angle_gamma   90.00
#
_symmetry.space_group_name_H-M   'P 1'
#
loop_
_entity.id
_entity.type
_entity.pdbx_description
1 polymer ?
#
loop_
_entity_poly.entity_id
_entity_poly.type
_entity_poly.pdbx_seq_one_letter_code
_entity_poly.pdbx_strand_id
1 'polypeptide(L)'
;MGKYEVLMRQSVLKKDFGRIPNMDLRRIVELIRSLSDNPRPAGVKKLSAQERYRVRQGDYRVVYSIQDAEHTVWIVKVGHRKDVYR
;
A
#
# COMPACT_ATOMS: atom_id res chain seq x y z
N MET A 1 -3.35 -7.33 -16.79
CA MET A 1 -2.09 -7.58 -16.10
C MET A 1 -1.32 -6.29 -15.91
N GLY A 2 -0.81 -6.09 -14.72
CA GLY A 2 -0.08 -4.87 -14.40
C GLY A 2 1.35 -4.90 -14.90
N LYS A 3 1.93 -3.71 -15.02
CA LYS A 3 3.32 -3.54 -15.43
C LYS A 3 4.28 -3.77 -14.26
N TYR A 4 3.79 -3.70 -13.02
CA TYR A 4 4.60 -3.85 -11.82
C TYR A 4 4.18 -5.08 -11.05
N GLU A 5 5.18 -5.76 -10.49
CA GLU A 5 4.93 -6.83 -9.55
C GLU A 5 4.67 -6.20 -8.17
N VAL A 6 3.62 -6.65 -7.49
CA VAL A 6 3.28 -6.15 -6.16
C VAL A 6 3.60 -7.20 -5.13
N LEU A 7 4.50 -6.86 -4.23
CA LEU A 7 4.94 -7.73 -3.14
C LEU A 7 4.56 -7.09 -1.81
N MET A 8 4.43 -7.90 -0.77
CA MET A 8 4.05 -7.41 0.56
C MET A 8 4.99 -7.96 1.61
N ARG A 9 5.30 -7.14 2.61
CA ARG A 9 6.00 -7.62 3.79
C ARG A 9 5.14 -8.61 4.54
N GLN A 10 5.76 -9.59 5.18
CA GLN A 10 5.03 -10.56 5.98
C GLN A 10 4.24 -9.91 7.10
N SER A 11 4.75 -8.82 7.68
CA SER A 11 4.04 -8.10 8.74
C SER A 11 2.70 -7.55 8.28
N VAL A 12 2.57 -7.17 7.00
CA VAL A 12 1.30 -6.71 6.44
C VAL A 12 0.28 -7.85 6.46
N LEU A 13 0.70 -9.02 5.96
CA LEU A 13 -0.18 -10.19 5.89
C LEU A 13 -0.51 -10.74 7.28
N LYS A 14 0.47 -10.80 8.17
CA LYS A 14 0.30 -11.45 9.46
C LYS A 14 -0.32 -10.55 10.54
N LYS A 15 -0.06 -9.26 10.49
CA LYS A 15 -0.51 -8.33 11.52
C LYS A 15 -1.51 -7.31 10.99
N ASP A 16 -1.11 -6.56 9.96
CA ASP A 16 -1.91 -5.43 9.53
C ASP A 16 -3.28 -5.86 9.01
N PHE A 17 -3.32 -6.86 8.15
CA PHE A 17 -4.59 -7.31 7.57
C PHE A 17 -5.52 -7.89 8.62
N GLY A 18 -4.98 -8.53 9.64
CA GLY A 18 -5.80 -9.12 10.69
C GLY A 18 -6.53 -8.10 11.55
N ARG A 19 -6.12 -6.83 11.50
CA ARG A 19 -6.72 -5.75 12.28
C ARG A 19 -7.74 -4.94 11.50
N ILE A 20 -7.97 -5.30 10.24
CA ILE A 20 -8.82 -4.52 9.34
C ILE A 20 -10.13 -5.26 9.11
N PRO A 21 -11.29 -4.59 9.31
CA PRO A 21 -12.58 -5.22 9.01
C PRO A 21 -12.67 -5.67 7.55
N ASN A 22 -13.40 -6.74 7.31
CA ASN A 22 -13.45 -7.39 6.00
C ASN A 22 -13.84 -6.46 4.86
N MET A 23 -14.78 -5.56 5.07
CA MET A 23 -15.21 -4.65 4.00
C MET A 23 -14.09 -3.67 3.62
N ASP A 24 -13.40 -3.14 4.63
CA ASP A 24 -12.28 -2.25 4.38
C ASP A 24 -11.12 -3.02 3.74
N LEU A 25 -10.88 -4.24 4.20
CA LEU A 25 -9.82 -5.07 3.67
C LEU A 25 -10.01 -5.36 2.18
N ARG A 26 -11.23 -5.62 1.75
CA ARG A 26 -11.52 -5.83 0.33
C ARG A 26 -11.11 -4.62 -0.51
N ARG A 27 -11.48 -3.43 -0.06
CA ARG A 27 -11.18 -2.20 -0.77
C ARG A 27 -9.67 -1.94 -0.80
N ILE A 28 -9.00 -2.25 0.30
CA ILE A 28 -7.55 -2.10 0.39
C ILE A 28 -6.86 -3.06 -0.56
N VAL A 29 -7.30 -4.31 -0.63
CA VAL A 29 -6.73 -5.30 -1.54
C VAL A 29 -6.94 -4.89 -3.00
N GLU A 30 -8.11 -4.36 -3.34
CA GLU A 30 -8.37 -3.87 -4.69
C GLU A 30 -7.44 -2.70 -5.03
N LEU A 31 -7.25 -1.78 -4.09
CA LEU A 31 -6.33 -0.67 -4.26
C LEU A 31 -4.91 -1.18 -4.50
N ILE A 32 -4.46 -2.11 -3.68
CA ILE A 32 -3.12 -2.68 -3.80
C ILE A 32 -2.94 -3.33 -5.18
N ARG A 33 -3.92 -4.06 -5.65
CA ARG A 33 -3.87 -4.67 -6.98
C ARG A 33 -3.76 -3.61 -8.07
N SER A 34 -4.46 -2.50 -7.92
CA SER A 34 -4.42 -1.43 -8.91
C SER A 34 -3.06 -0.77 -9.01
N LEU A 35 -2.24 -0.86 -7.97
CA LEU A 35 -0.88 -0.32 -8.00
C LEU A 35 0.01 -1.05 -9.01
N SER A 36 -0.35 -2.27 -9.39
CA SER A 36 0.34 -3.01 -10.44
C SER A 36 0.25 -2.31 -11.79
N ASP A 37 -0.90 -1.70 -12.08
CA ASP A 37 -1.11 -0.96 -13.32
C ASP A 37 -0.63 0.48 -13.23
N ASN A 38 -0.82 1.10 -12.07
CA ASN A 38 -0.43 2.48 -11.85
C ASN A 38 0.06 2.65 -10.41
N PRO A 39 1.38 2.61 -10.19
CA PRO A 39 1.92 2.72 -8.82
C PRO A 39 1.84 4.13 -8.23
N ARG A 40 1.47 5.12 -9.03
CA ARG A 40 1.29 6.50 -8.57
C ARG A 40 -0.11 6.99 -8.89
N PRO A 41 -1.16 6.42 -8.25
CA PRO A 41 -2.54 6.82 -8.54
C PRO A 41 -2.83 8.24 -8.05
N ALA A 42 -3.97 8.77 -8.47
CA ALA A 42 -4.43 10.06 -7.98
C ALA A 42 -4.53 10.03 -6.46
N GLY A 43 -4.08 11.09 -5.81
CA GLY A 43 -4.10 11.19 -4.34
C GLY A 43 -2.90 10.57 -3.65
N VAL A 44 -1.99 9.95 -4.38
CA VAL A 44 -0.76 9.42 -3.78
C VAL A 44 0.12 10.57 -3.31
N LYS A 45 0.79 10.37 -2.18
CA LYS A 45 1.77 11.33 -1.68
C LYS A 45 3.09 10.64 -1.42
N LYS A 46 4.18 11.28 -1.82
CA LYS A 46 5.51 10.80 -1.50
C LYS A 46 5.87 11.24 -0.10
N LEU A 47 6.32 10.32 0.72
CA LEU A 47 6.77 10.63 2.07
C LEU A 47 8.20 11.14 2.00
N SER A 48 8.45 12.29 2.64
CA SER A 48 9.77 12.92 2.62
C SER A 48 10.82 12.02 3.27
N ALA A 49 12.07 12.21 2.89
CA ALA A 49 13.25 11.52 3.42
C ALA A 49 13.36 10.04 3.08
N GLN A 50 12.35 9.42 2.46
CA GLN A 50 12.42 8.02 2.06
C GLN A 50 11.73 7.83 0.71
N GLU A 51 12.13 6.80 -0.03
CA GLU A 51 11.49 6.47 -1.30
C GLU A 51 10.20 5.70 -1.05
N ARG A 52 9.30 6.31 -0.29
CA ARG A 52 8.03 5.71 0.08
C ARG A 52 6.88 6.60 -0.28
N TYR A 53 5.77 5.94 -0.56
CA TYR A 53 4.54 6.59 -0.97
C TYR A 53 3.40 6.14 -0.08
N ARG A 54 2.38 6.98 0.01
CA ARG A 54 1.19 6.70 0.78
C ARG A 54 -0.03 6.96 -0.07
N VAL A 55 -0.99 6.06 -0.02
CA VAL A 55 -2.30 6.25 -0.65
C VAL A 55 -3.39 5.89 0.37
N ARG A 56 -4.50 6.60 0.30
CA ARG A 56 -5.62 6.41 1.22
C ARG A 56 -6.68 5.49 0.64
N GLN A 57 -7.31 4.73 1.53
CA GLN A 57 -8.54 4.00 1.25
C GLN A 57 -9.43 4.14 2.48
N GLY A 58 -10.44 5.06 2.42
CA GLY A 58 -11.25 5.37 3.59
C GLY A 58 -10.40 5.92 4.72
N ASP A 59 -10.50 5.32 5.91
CA ASP A 59 -9.72 5.71 7.07
C ASP A 59 -8.37 4.98 7.14
N TYR A 60 -8.04 4.20 6.13
CA TYR A 60 -6.83 3.41 6.10
C TYR A 60 -5.83 3.99 5.12
N ARG A 61 -4.56 3.71 5.38
CA ARG A 61 -3.46 4.13 4.53
C ARG A 61 -2.61 2.95 4.16
N VAL A 62 -2.18 2.93 2.90
CA VAL A 62 -1.25 1.94 2.38
C VAL A 62 0.06 2.67 2.13
N VAL A 63 1.12 2.20 2.79
CA VAL A 63 2.48 2.74 2.61
C VAL A 63 3.29 1.74 1.82
N TYR A 64 3.96 2.21 0.78
CA TYR A 64 4.68 1.32 -0.13
C TYR A 64 5.87 2.03 -0.75
N SER A 65 6.79 1.24 -1.30
CA SER A 65 7.90 1.76 -2.08
C SER A 65 7.73 1.34 -3.53
N ILE A 66 8.30 2.12 -4.43
CA ILE A 66 8.28 1.82 -5.86
C ILE A 66 9.72 1.71 -6.32
N GLN A 67 10.03 0.59 -6.95
CA GLN A 67 11.34 0.35 -7.55
C GLN A 67 11.14 0.27 -9.05
N ASP A 68 11.23 1.42 -9.70
CA ASP A 68 10.91 1.53 -11.13
C ASP A 68 11.80 0.68 -12.01
N ALA A 69 13.08 0.62 -11.70
CA ALA A 69 14.03 -0.17 -12.51
C ALA A 69 13.69 -1.65 -12.51
N GLU A 70 13.09 -2.13 -11.44
CA GLU A 70 12.73 -3.53 -11.26
C GLU A 70 11.26 -3.78 -11.49
N HIS A 71 10.50 -2.73 -11.81
CA HIS A 71 9.05 -2.81 -11.98
C HIS A 71 8.38 -3.50 -10.79
N THR A 72 8.75 -3.09 -9.58
CA THR A 72 8.28 -3.72 -8.34
C THR A 72 7.71 -2.68 -7.39
N VAL A 73 6.60 -3.04 -6.76
CA VAL A 73 5.98 -2.26 -5.68
C VAL A 73 6.01 -3.13 -4.42
N TRP A 74 6.56 -2.58 -3.34
CA TRP A 74 6.59 -3.25 -2.05
C TRP A 74 5.62 -2.58 -1.09
N ILE A 75 4.62 -3.32 -0.65
CA ILE A 75 3.72 -2.84 0.40
C ILE A 75 4.40 -3.04 1.74
N VAL A 76 4.68 -1.95 2.44
CA VAL A 76 5.45 -2.01 3.69
C VAL A 76 4.60 -1.87 4.93
N LYS A 77 3.45 -1.20 4.83
CA LYS A 77 2.54 -1.07 5.96
C LYS A 77 1.14 -0.74 5.49
N VAL A 78 0.14 -1.29 6.18
CA VAL A 78 -1.27 -0.94 5.98
C VAL A 78 -1.87 -0.75 7.37
N GLY A 79 -2.58 0.33 7.58
CA GLY A 79 -3.18 0.57 8.89
C GLY A 79 -4.10 1.75 8.91
N HIS A 80 -4.78 1.90 10.05
CA HIS A 80 -5.66 3.03 10.29
C HIS A 80 -4.83 4.32 10.31
N ARG A 81 -5.43 5.40 9.85
CA ARG A 81 -4.75 6.70 9.77
C ARG A 81 -4.09 7.14 11.07
N LYS A 82 -4.62 6.69 12.21
CA LYS A 82 -4.07 7.03 13.53
C LYS A 82 -2.84 6.22 13.88
N ASP A 83 -2.64 5.06 13.26
CA ASP A 83 -1.62 4.11 13.68
C ASP A 83 -0.50 3.91 12.67
N VAL A 84 -0.73 4.26 11.41
CA VAL A 84 0.17 3.87 10.33
C VAL A 84 1.56 4.53 10.42
N TYR A 85 1.66 5.65 11.14
CA TYR A 85 2.93 6.37 11.27
C TYR A 85 3.61 6.17 12.62
N ARG A 86 3.11 5.26 13.41
CA ARG A 86 3.72 4.97 14.73
C ARG A 86 4.82 3.95 14.63
#